data_7905da1c84dfcd4a5ebfb607e44d3056
#
_entry.id   7905da1c84dfcd4a5ebfb607e44d3056
#
_cell.length_a   1.000
_cell.length_b   1.000
_cell.length_c   1.000
_cell.angle_alpha   90.00
_cell.angle_beta   90.00
_cell.angle_gamma   90.00
#
_symmetry.space_group_name_H-M   'P 1'
#
loop_
_entity.id
_entity.type
_entity.pdbx_description
1 polymer ?
#
loop_
_entity_poly.entity_id
_entity_poly.type
_entity_poly.pdbx_seq_one_letter_code
_entity_poly.pdbx_strand_id
1 'polypeptide(L)'
;MAQVRKAHPKDLAAIARLSHQTLFLGREGPKVFPSETLWGALFVAPYLEAGCCNLVAEEEGRVVGYILGACADRPLALAFAKRLLWALPRLLLGRFGPPLPHLRYLLRLLRYPGPKAPKDRYPAHLHIAVDPEAQGHGVGKALLAAFLKCLREKGVPGVQLATTRANRAARGLYRAMGFRVYAKRASPFWAPYLGRPLIHEVWVRDLE
;
A
#
# COMPACT_ATOMS: atom_id res chain seq x y z
N MET A 1 20.21 13.34 -1.95
CA MET A 1 18.77 13.53 -2.27
C MET A 1 18.24 12.27 -2.94
N ALA A 2 17.10 11.80 -2.50
CA ALA A 2 16.49 10.60 -3.06
C ALA A 2 16.06 10.80 -4.53
N GLN A 3 16.49 9.92 -5.41
CA GLN A 3 16.11 9.89 -6.82
C GLN A 3 14.89 8.97 -7.01
N VAL A 4 13.86 9.47 -7.70
CA VAL A 4 12.67 8.67 -8.04
C VAL A 4 12.89 7.98 -9.38
N ARG A 5 12.71 6.66 -9.40
CA ARG A 5 12.81 5.83 -10.61
C ARG A 5 11.70 4.78 -10.66
N LYS A 6 11.53 4.16 -11.82
CA LYS A 6 10.62 3.02 -11.98
C LYS A 6 11.05 1.86 -11.10
N ALA A 7 10.08 1.21 -10.45
CA ALA A 7 10.31 -0.02 -9.70
C ALA A 7 10.53 -1.20 -10.65
N HIS A 8 11.47 -2.07 -10.31
CA HIS A 8 11.80 -3.29 -11.03
C HIS A 8 11.54 -4.53 -10.16
N PRO A 9 11.42 -5.73 -10.75
CA PRO A 9 11.26 -6.96 -9.96
C PRO A 9 12.35 -7.18 -8.91
N LYS A 10 13.58 -6.71 -9.15
CA LYS A 10 14.70 -6.77 -8.19
C LYS A 10 14.45 -5.95 -6.91
N ASP A 11 13.57 -4.96 -6.95
CA ASP A 11 13.25 -4.11 -5.79
C ASP A 11 12.25 -4.80 -4.83
N LEU A 12 11.71 -5.99 -5.22
CA LEU A 12 10.69 -6.70 -4.43
C LEU A 12 11.06 -6.85 -2.96
N ALA A 13 12.27 -7.29 -2.66
CA ALA A 13 12.72 -7.51 -1.28
C ALA A 13 12.78 -6.19 -0.49
N ALA A 14 13.31 -5.12 -1.07
CA ALA A 14 13.40 -3.81 -0.43
C ALA A 14 12.02 -3.20 -0.19
N ILE A 15 11.11 -3.27 -1.18
CA ILE A 15 9.74 -2.80 -1.06
C ILE A 15 8.97 -3.63 -0.02
N ALA A 16 9.12 -4.96 -0.03
CA ALA A 16 8.46 -5.85 0.91
C ALA A 16 8.85 -5.54 2.36
N ARG A 17 10.16 -5.38 2.61
CA ARG A 17 10.70 -4.98 3.91
C ARG A 17 10.10 -3.65 4.37
N LEU A 18 10.20 -2.60 3.54
CA LEU A 18 9.72 -1.27 3.87
C LEU A 18 8.19 -1.25 4.09
N SER A 19 7.44 -1.94 3.23
CA SER A 19 5.99 -2.09 3.34
C SER A 19 5.58 -2.81 4.63
N HIS A 20 6.31 -3.87 4.99
CA HIS A 20 6.06 -4.65 6.20
C HIS A 20 6.40 -3.86 7.48
N GLN A 21 7.52 -3.14 7.49
CA GLN A 21 7.93 -2.28 8.62
C GLN A 21 6.93 -1.14 8.87
N THR A 22 6.39 -0.55 7.81
CA THR A 22 5.46 0.59 7.91
C THR A 22 3.99 0.18 7.91
N LEU A 23 3.69 -1.13 8.00
CA LEU A 23 2.32 -1.66 7.96
C LEU A 23 1.43 -1.09 9.06
N PHE A 24 1.98 -0.87 10.25
CA PHE A 24 1.23 -0.33 11.37
C PHE A 24 1.12 1.19 11.31
N LEU A 25 0.09 1.68 10.64
CA LEU A 25 -0.23 3.12 10.54
C LEU A 25 0.88 3.99 9.92
N GLY A 26 1.69 3.41 9.02
CA GLY A 26 2.79 4.11 8.34
C GLY A 26 4.06 4.28 9.19
N ARG A 27 4.21 3.50 10.26
CA ARG A 27 5.35 3.52 11.17
C ARG A 27 5.65 2.13 11.70
N GLU A 28 6.77 1.97 12.33
CA GLU A 28 7.07 0.76 13.10
C GLU A 28 6.05 0.55 14.22
N GLY A 29 5.73 -0.71 14.47
CA GLY A 29 4.72 -1.07 15.47
C GLY A 29 4.68 -2.59 15.71
N PRO A 30 3.63 -3.09 16.36
CA PRO A 30 3.49 -4.52 16.61
C PRO A 30 3.53 -5.30 15.30
N LYS A 31 4.13 -6.50 15.33
CA LYS A 31 4.16 -7.42 14.17
C LYS A 31 2.75 -7.97 13.89
N VAL A 32 1.98 -7.22 13.12
CA VAL A 32 0.58 -7.58 12.77
C VAL A 32 0.50 -8.70 11.74
N PHE A 33 1.56 -8.88 10.96
CA PHE A 33 1.72 -9.97 9.99
C PHE A 33 3.13 -10.57 10.16
N PRO A 34 3.28 -11.83 10.60
CA PRO A 34 4.58 -12.34 11.06
C PRO A 34 5.66 -12.46 9.99
N SER A 35 5.31 -12.86 8.76
CA SER A 35 6.28 -13.16 7.70
C SER A 35 6.39 -12.03 6.67
N GLU A 36 7.55 -11.37 6.62
CA GLU A 36 7.88 -10.38 5.59
C GLU A 36 7.90 -11.01 4.18
N THR A 37 8.44 -12.22 4.05
CA THR A 37 8.49 -12.93 2.76
C THR A 37 7.08 -13.21 2.22
N LEU A 38 6.18 -13.70 3.07
CA LEU A 38 4.79 -13.92 2.67
C LEU A 38 4.07 -12.60 2.40
N TRP A 39 4.36 -11.54 3.17
CA TRP A 39 3.86 -10.19 2.92
C TRP A 39 4.25 -9.70 1.53
N GLY A 40 5.52 -9.79 1.18
CA GLY A 40 6.04 -9.42 -0.14
C GLY A 40 5.38 -10.21 -1.27
N ALA A 41 5.24 -11.52 -1.09
CA ALA A 41 4.61 -12.41 -2.08
C ALA A 41 3.13 -12.08 -2.31
N LEU A 42 2.37 -11.75 -1.26
CA LEU A 42 0.93 -11.49 -1.36
C LEU A 42 0.59 -10.03 -1.68
N PHE A 43 1.32 -9.05 -1.12
CA PHE A 43 0.89 -7.65 -1.16
C PHE A 43 1.81 -6.71 -1.95
N VAL A 44 3.00 -7.17 -2.39
CA VAL A 44 3.93 -6.38 -3.20
C VAL A 44 4.08 -6.96 -4.60
N ALA A 45 4.37 -8.25 -4.70
CA ALA A 45 4.62 -8.92 -5.99
C ALA A 45 3.48 -8.74 -7.00
N PRO A 46 2.18 -8.83 -6.64
CA PRO A 46 1.09 -8.59 -7.59
C PRO A 46 1.12 -7.21 -8.23
N TYR A 47 1.52 -6.17 -7.48
CA TYR A 47 1.66 -4.82 -8.05
C TYR A 47 2.83 -4.70 -9.00
N LEU A 48 3.97 -5.36 -8.72
CA LEU A 48 5.11 -5.37 -9.64
C LEU A 48 4.81 -6.16 -10.92
N GLU A 49 3.92 -7.17 -10.85
CA GLU A 49 3.51 -8.00 -11.99
C GLU A 49 2.43 -7.34 -12.85
N ALA A 50 1.41 -6.76 -12.22
CA ALA A 50 0.17 -6.34 -12.88
C ALA A 50 -0.26 -4.90 -12.53
N GLY A 51 0.54 -4.18 -11.77
CA GLY A 51 0.28 -2.78 -11.41
C GLY A 51 0.66 -1.79 -12.50
N CYS A 52 0.45 -0.53 -12.21
CA CYS A 52 0.86 0.57 -13.08
C CYS A 52 1.55 1.68 -12.29
N CYS A 53 2.46 2.40 -12.95
CA CYS A 53 3.16 3.54 -12.36
C CYS A 53 3.91 3.21 -11.05
N ASN A 54 4.43 1.99 -10.92
CA ASN A 54 5.20 1.58 -9.76
C ASN A 54 6.56 2.28 -9.73
N LEU A 55 6.87 2.98 -8.64
CA LEU A 55 8.09 3.78 -8.49
C LEU A 55 8.75 3.48 -7.12
N VAL A 56 10.06 3.68 -7.09
CA VAL A 56 10.85 3.71 -5.86
C VAL A 56 11.62 5.01 -5.76
N ALA A 57 11.87 5.46 -4.54
CA ALA A 57 12.84 6.49 -4.23
C ALA A 57 14.10 5.82 -3.71
N GLU A 58 15.24 6.12 -4.33
CA GLU A 58 16.54 5.54 -4.01
C GLU A 58 17.49 6.64 -3.55
N GLU A 59 18.21 6.39 -2.48
CA GLU A 59 19.28 7.24 -1.97
C GLU A 59 20.48 6.37 -1.63
N GLU A 60 21.64 6.71 -2.18
CA GLU A 60 22.88 5.95 -1.99
C GLU A 60 22.76 4.44 -2.28
N GLY A 61 22.01 4.08 -3.34
CA GLY A 61 21.77 2.68 -3.72
C GLY A 61 20.74 1.93 -2.86
N ARG A 62 20.14 2.59 -1.85
CA ARG A 62 19.11 2.02 -0.96
C ARG A 62 17.73 2.55 -1.33
N VAL A 63 16.74 1.68 -1.39
CA VAL A 63 15.33 2.08 -1.54
C VAL A 63 14.84 2.65 -0.20
N VAL A 64 14.53 3.95 -0.19
CA VAL A 64 14.06 4.70 0.99
C VAL A 64 12.57 5.04 0.91
N GLY A 65 11.91 4.71 -0.18
CA GLY A 65 10.47 4.89 -0.33
C GLY A 65 9.96 4.19 -1.57
N TYR A 66 8.67 3.93 -1.60
CA TYR A 66 8.01 3.34 -2.78
C TYR A 66 6.59 3.87 -2.95
N ILE A 67 6.08 3.76 -4.16
CA ILE A 67 4.68 3.86 -4.50
C ILE A 67 4.32 2.74 -5.46
N LEU A 68 3.31 1.95 -5.10
CA LEU A 68 2.74 0.89 -5.91
C LEU A 68 1.32 1.27 -6.29
N GLY A 69 1.03 1.23 -7.56
CA GLY A 69 -0.27 1.60 -8.10
C GLY A 69 -0.93 0.53 -8.93
N ALA A 70 -2.24 0.64 -9.08
CA ALA A 70 -3.02 -0.10 -10.05
C ALA A 70 -3.95 0.85 -10.77
N CYS A 71 -4.02 0.74 -12.09
CA CYS A 71 -4.89 1.52 -12.96
C CYS A 71 -6.20 0.78 -13.28
N ALA A 72 -6.21 -0.55 -13.06
CA ALA A 72 -7.38 -1.41 -13.22
C ALA A 72 -7.31 -2.56 -12.23
N ASP A 73 -8.48 -2.97 -11.73
CA ASP A 73 -8.55 -4.01 -10.69
C ASP A 73 -8.36 -5.43 -11.23
N ARG A 74 -8.87 -5.72 -12.43
CA ARG A 74 -8.93 -7.10 -12.94
C ARG A 74 -7.55 -7.76 -13.09
N PRO A 75 -6.54 -7.13 -13.72
CA PRO A 75 -5.20 -7.72 -13.79
C PRO A 75 -4.58 -7.93 -12.42
N LEU A 76 -4.75 -6.96 -11.52
CA LEU A 76 -4.24 -7.05 -10.17
C LEU A 76 -4.91 -8.17 -9.37
N ALA A 77 -6.23 -8.31 -9.46
CA ALA A 77 -6.98 -9.37 -8.79
C ALA A 77 -6.53 -10.77 -9.24
N LEU A 78 -6.26 -10.95 -10.52
CA LEU A 78 -5.73 -12.21 -11.06
C LEU A 78 -4.33 -12.51 -10.52
N ALA A 79 -3.45 -11.50 -10.44
CA ALA A 79 -2.12 -11.64 -9.87
C ALA A 79 -2.19 -11.99 -8.37
N PHE A 80 -3.08 -11.36 -7.60
CA PHE A 80 -3.36 -11.71 -6.21
C PHE A 80 -3.85 -13.15 -6.05
N ALA A 81 -4.84 -13.57 -6.85
CA ALA A 81 -5.38 -14.93 -6.81
C ALA A 81 -4.28 -15.98 -7.08
N LYS A 82 -3.46 -15.77 -8.11
CA LYS A 82 -2.31 -16.62 -8.42
C LYS A 82 -1.34 -16.73 -7.25
N ARG A 83 -1.00 -15.60 -6.63
CA ARG A 83 -0.08 -15.56 -5.48
C ARG A 83 -0.69 -16.23 -4.25
N LEU A 84 -1.98 -16.06 -4.01
CA LEU A 84 -2.69 -16.70 -2.91
C LEU A 84 -2.73 -18.23 -3.08
N LEU A 85 -3.04 -18.74 -4.28
CA LEU A 85 -3.01 -20.16 -4.59
C LEU A 85 -1.62 -20.76 -4.38
N TRP A 86 -0.56 -20.05 -4.74
CA TRP A 86 0.82 -20.48 -4.48
C TRP A 86 1.18 -20.44 -2.98
N ALA A 87 0.72 -19.43 -2.24
CA ALA A 87 1.10 -19.20 -0.86
C ALA A 87 0.34 -20.08 0.14
N LEU A 88 -0.95 -20.33 -0.11
CA LEU A 88 -1.84 -21.00 0.87
C LEU A 88 -1.36 -22.37 1.29
N PRO A 89 -1.01 -23.32 0.39
CA PRO A 89 -0.49 -24.63 0.80
C PRO A 89 0.81 -24.51 1.62
N ARG A 90 1.70 -23.61 1.22
CA ARG A 90 2.98 -23.35 1.89
C ARG A 90 2.80 -22.78 3.28
N LEU A 91 1.81 -21.90 3.44
CA LEU A 91 1.43 -21.33 4.73
C LEU A 91 0.88 -22.43 5.66
N LEU A 92 -0.02 -23.27 5.15
CA LEU A 92 -0.60 -24.39 5.94
C LEU A 92 0.46 -25.40 6.35
N LEU A 93 1.49 -25.62 5.52
CA LEU A 93 2.66 -26.44 5.83
C LEU A 93 3.69 -25.73 6.75
N GLY A 94 3.39 -24.55 7.28
CA GLY A 94 4.24 -23.82 8.21
C GLY A 94 5.51 -23.19 7.60
N ARG A 95 5.65 -23.14 6.27
CA ARG A 95 6.87 -22.61 5.60
C ARG A 95 7.11 -21.12 5.84
N PHE A 96 6.12 -20.40 6.34
CA PHE A 96 6.19 -18.97 6.70
C PHE A 96 6.05 -18.74 8.21
N GLY A 97 6.23 -19.79 9.03
CA GLY A 97 5.95 -19.81 10.46
C GLY A 97 4.51 -20.22 10.76
N PRO A 98 4.04 -20.04 12.02
CA PRO A 98 2.70 -20.47 12.43
C PRO A 98 1.60 -19.91 11.54
N PRO A 99 0.69 -20.71 10.97
CA PRO A 99 -0.30 -20.24 10.01
C PRO A 99 -1.38 -19.36 10.64
N LEU A 100 -1.76 -19.60 11.89
CA LEU A 100 -2.90 -18.96 12.53
C LEU A 100 -2.85 -17.43 12.59
N PRO A 101 -1.71 -16.79 12.95
CA PRO A 101 -1.64 -15.32 12.94
C PRO A 101 -1.83 -14.72 11.53
N HIS A 102 -1.29 -15.36 10.50
CA HIS A 102 -1.45 -14.93 9.10
C HIS A 102 -2.91 -15.04 8.65
N LEU A 103 -3.54 -16.19 8.93
CA LEU A 103 -4.95 -16.42 8.60
C LEU A 103 -5.87 -15.46 9.33
N ARG A 104 -5.62 -15.18 10.60
CA ARG A 104 -6.37 -14.16 11.36
C ARG A 104 -6.29 -12.79 10.72
N TYR A 105 -5.11 -12.38 10.25
CA TYR A 105 -4.93 -11.09 9.55
C TYR A 105 -5.70 -11.08 8.23
N LEU A 106 -5.58 -12.12 7.39
CA LEU A 106 -6.28 -12.23 6.12
C LEU A 106 -7.81 -12.23 6.29
N LEU A 107 -8.32 -12.98 7.27
CA LEU A 107 -9.75 -12.99 7.61
C LEU A 107 -10.22 -11.59 8.07
N ARG A 108 -9.40 -10.85 8.81
CA ARG A 108 -9.73 -9.47 9.20
C ARG A 108 -9.80 -8.53 7.99
N LEU A 109 -8.89 -8.67 7.02
CA LEU A 109 -8.96 -7.89 5.76
C LEU A 109 -10.27 -8.14 5.01
N LEU A 110 -10.73 -9.39 4.95
CA LEU A 110 -12.00 -9.75 4.32
C LEU A 110 -13.22 -9.26 5.12
N ARG A 111 -13.16 -9.37 6.46
CA ARG A 111 -14.29 -9.02 7.35
C ARG A 111 -14.49 -7.52 7.51
N TYR A 112 -13.40 -6.73 7.41
CA TYR A 112 -13.41 -5.29 7.68
C TYR A 112 -12.84 -4.50 6.50
N PRO A 113 -13.45 -4.56 5.31
CA PRO A 113 -12.98 -3.79 4.16
C PRO A 113 -13.11 -2.29 4.46
N GLY A 114 -12.10 -1.54 4.03
CA GLY A 114 -12.12 -0.08 4.10
C GLY A 114 -13.21 0.54 3.21
N PRO A 115 -13.52 1.83 3.40
CA PRO A 115 -14.36 2.56 2.47
C PRO A 115 -13.68 2.66 1.10
N LYS A 116 -14.48 2.71 0.03
CA LYS A 116 -14.01 2.84 -1.35
C LYS A 116 -14.77 3.96 -2.04
N ALA A 117 -14.13 4.60 -3.02
CA ALA A 117 -14.79 5.52 -3.94
C ALA A 117 -15.24 4.79 -5.21
N PRO A 118 -16.19 5.35 -5.99
CA PRO A 118 -16.63 4.78 -7.25
C PRO A 118 -15.49 4.58 -8.24
N LYS A 119 -15.42 3.40 -8.86
CA LYS A 119 -14.31 3.00 -9.73
C LYS A 119 -14.40 3.56 -11.15
N ASP A 120 -15.57 3.91 -11.60
CA ASP A 120 -15.80 4.62 -12.84
C ASP A 120 -15.11 5.99 -12.85
N ARG A 121 -15.15 6.69 -11.73
CA ARG A 121 -14.51 7.99 -11.55
C ARG A 121 -13.07 7.89 -11.02
N TYR A 122 -12.79 6.95 -10.12
CA TYR A 122 -11.48 6.77 -9.46
C TYR A 122 -10.97 5.34 -9.65
N PRO A 123 -10.66 4.93 -10.90
CA PRO A 123 -10.24 3.55 -11.18
C PRO A 123 -8.87 3.21 -10.58
N ALA A 124 -7.96 4.18 -10.54
CA ALA A 124 -6.64 3.95 -10.00
C ALA A 124 -6.63 3.97 -8.47
N HIS A 125 -5.75 3.15 -7.90
CA HIS A 125 -5.44 3.21 -6.48
C HIS A 125 -3.94 3.02 -6.22
N LEU A 126 -3.48 3.38 -5.03
CA LEU A 126 -2.07 3.34 -4.67
C LEU A 126 -1.81 2.91 -3.23
N HIS A 127 -0.60 2.38 -3.02
CA HIS A 127 0.06 2.23 -1.72
C HIS A 127 1.37 2.98 -1.75
N ILE A 128 1.65 3.76 -0.71
CA ILE A 128 2.89 4.54 -0.57
C ILE A 128 3.44 4.37 0.84
N ALA A 129 4.74 4.17 0.93
CA ALA A 129 5.45 4.28 2.20
C ALA A 129 6.84 4.88 1.98
N VAL A 130 7.34 5.52 3.01
CA VAL A 130 8.68 6.12 3.09
C VAL A 130 9.32 5.61 4.37
N ASP A 131 10.59 5.23 4.28
CA ASP A 131 11.42 4.83 5.41
C ASP A 131 11.30 5.90 6.52
N PRO A 132 11.07 5.52 7.79
CA PRO A 132 10.96 6.47 8.89
C PRO A 132 12.10 7.49 8.94
N GLU A 133 13.35 7.06 8.65
CA GLU A 133 14.52 7.93 8.62
C GLU A 133 14.52 8.94 7.47
N ALA A 134 13.84 8.64 6.36
CA ALA A 134 13.71 9.50 5.19
C ALA A 134 12.41 10.33 5.18
N GLN A 135 11.55 10.18 6.21
CA GLN A 135 10.35 11.00 6.34
C GLN A 135 10.70 12.47 6.64
N GLY A 136 9.84 13.40 6.21
CA GLY A 136 10.08 14.84 6.39
C GLY A 136 10.99 15.48 5.32
N HIS A 137 11.74 14.69 4.54
CA HIS A 137 12.68 15.17 3.52
C HIS A 137 12.07 15.27 2.10
N GLY A 138 10.75 15.28 1.98
CA GLY A 138 10.07 15.47 0.69
C GLY A 138 9.94 14.20 -0.18
N VAL A 139 10.49 13.06 0.23
CA VAL A 139 10.48 11.79 -0.55
C VAL A 139 9.07 11.36 -0.92
N GLY A 140 8.13 11.37 0.03
CA GLY A 140 6.73 11.01 -0.23
C GLY A 140 6.04 11.95 -1.21
N LYS A 141 6.36 13.26 -1.17
CA LYS A 141 5.85 14.26 -2.12
C LYS A 141 6.39 14.01 -3.52
N ALA A 142 7.69 13.72 -3.65
CA ALA A 142 8.33 13.44 -4.94
C ALA A 142 7.74 12.15 -5.58
N LEU A 143 7.61 11.07 -4.81
CA LEU A 143 6.99 9.82 -5.27
C LEU A 143 5.55 10.04 -5.74
N LEU A 144 4.73 10.73 -4.94
CA LEU A 144 3.33 10.95 -5.27
C LEU A 144 3.17 11.89 -6.47
N ALA A 145 4.02 12.91 -6.62
CA ALA A 145 4.03 13.80 -7.78
C ALA A 145 4.36 13.04 -9.08
N ALA A 146 5.41 12.20 -9.05
CA ALA A 146 5.81 11.38 -10.19
C ALA A 146 4.72 10.34 -10.55
N PHE A 147 4.09 9.73 -9.55
CA PHE A 147 2.97 8.81 -9.75
C PHE A 147 1.78 9.49 -10.42
N LEU A 148 1.36 10.65 -9.92
CA LEU A 148 0.24 11.41 -10.49
C LEU A 148 0.53 11.86 -11.93
N LYS A 149 1.78 12.23 -12.23
CA LYS A 149 2.22 12.52 -13.60
C LYS A 149 2.04 11.30 -14.50
N CYS A 150 2.54 10.13 -14.07
CA CYS A 150 2.40 8.88 -14.83
C CYS A 150 0.93 8.49 -15.06
N LEU A 151 0.03 8.70 -14.10
CA LEU A 151 -1.40 8.44 -14.29
C LEU A 151 -2.05 9.36 -15.32
N ARG A 152 -1.69 10.67 -15.33
CA ARG A 152 -2.17 11.61 -16.34
C ARG A 152 -1.70 11.25 -17.74
N GLU A 153 -0.43 10.88 -17.90
CA GLU A 153 0.13 10.42 -19.17
C GLU A 153 -0.58 9.17 -19.70
N LYS A 154 -1.22 8.39 -18.82
CA LYS A 154 -2.03 7.22 -19.18
C LYS A 154 -3.52 7.54 -19.37
N GLY A 155 -3.93 8.80 -19.26
CA GLY A 155 -5.33 9.20 -19.39
C GLY A 155 -6.25 8.66 -18.28
N VAL A 156 -5.71 8.39 -17.09
CA VAL A 156 -6.51 7.88 -15.97
C VAL A 156 -7.30 9.04 -15.35
N PRO A 157 -8.66 8.97 -15.26
CA PRO A 157 -9.48 10.12 -14.87
C PRO A 157 -9.37 10.49 -13.38
N GLY A 158 -9.03 9.52 -12.52
CA GLY A 158 -8.97 9.77 -11.09
C GLY A 158 -8.29 8.65 -10.31
N VAL A 159 -7.88 8.99 -9.10
CA VAL A 159 -7.18 8.07 -8.20
C VAL A 159 -7.76 8.12 -6.79
N GLN A 160 -7.78 6.98 -6.13
CA GLN A 160 -8.17 6.83 -4.75
C GLN A 160 -7.08 6.15 -3.92
N LEU A 161 -7.05 6.43 -2.64
CA LEU A 161 -6.21 5.73 -1.67
C LEU A 161 -6.93 5.63 -0.32
N ALA A 162 -6.55 4.63 0.46
CA ALA A 162 -7.09 4.43 1.80
C ALA A 162 -6.03 4.73 2.87
N THR A 163 -6.46 5.37 3.95
CA THR A 163 -5.63 5.57 5.14
C THR A 163 -6.49 5.57 6.39
N THR A 164 -5.89 5.72 7.56
CA THR A 164 -6.62 5.92 8.82
C THR A 164 -6.51 7.37 9.27
N ARG A 165 -7.52 7.84 10.02
CA ARG A 165 -7.49 9.16 10.65
C ARG A 165 -6.29 9.34 11.58
N ALA A 166 -5.76 8.25 12.13
CA ALA A 166 -4.59 8.25 13.00
C ALA A 166 -3.27 8.55 12.27
N ASN A 167 -3.18 8.25 10.96
CA ASN A 167 -1.97 8.54 10.17
C ASN A 167 -1.94 10.02 9.75
N ARG A 168 -1.49 10.88 10.67
CA ARG A 168 -1.46 12.35 10.47
C ARG A 168 -0.52 12.74 9.33
N ALA A 169 0.65 12.11 9.24
CA ALA A 169 1.66 12.40 8.21
C ALA A 169 1.11 12.14 6.80
N ALA A 170 0.54 10.96 6.56
CA ALA A 170 -0.07 10.63 5.27
C ALA A 170 -1.22 11.58 4.90
N ARG A 171 -2.09 11.91 5.87
CA ARG A 171 -3.17 12.87 5.65
C ARG A 171 -2.68 14.27 5.29
N GLY A 172 -1.59 14.72 5.91
CA GLY A 172 -0.92 15.99 5.58
C GLY A 172 -0.41 15.98 4.13
N LEU A 173 0.31 14.92 3.77
CA LEU A 173 0.82 14.73 2.41
C LEU A 173 -0.32 14.73 1.37
N TYR A 174 -1.38 13.94 1.60
CA TYR A 174 -2.49 13.83 0.63
C TYR A 174 -3.22 15.16 0.44
N ARG A 175 -3.47 15.90 1.52
CA ARG A 175 -4.06 17.23 1.46
C ARG A 175 -3.18 18.21 0.66
N ALA A 176 -1.88 18.24 0.94
CA ALA A 176 -0.92 19.07 0.23
C ALA A 176 -0.80 18.71 -1.26
N MET A 177 -1.12 17.47 -1.62
CA MET A 177 -1.13 16.97 -3.00
C MET A 177 -2.52 17.04 -3.65
N GLY A 178 -3.48 17.79 -3.09
CA GLY A 178 -4.78 18.05 -3.68
C GLY A 178 -5.79 16.91 -3.58
N PHE A 179 -5.55 15.93 -2.72
CA PHE A 179 -6.56 14.92 -2.39
C PHE A 179 -7.58 15.44 -1.39
N ARG A 180 -8.81 14.97 -1.51
CA ARG A 180 -9.90 15.23 -0.56
C ARG A 180 -10.48 13.94 0.00
N VAL A 181 -11.00 14.01 1.20
CA VAL A 181 -11.71 12.88 1.81
C VAL A 181 -13.02 12.65 1.08
N TYR A 182 -13.23 11.45 0.57
CA TYR A 182 -14.47 11.06 -0.09
C TYR A 182 -15.44 10.39 0.89
N ALA A 183 -14.96 9.40 1.64
CA ALA A 183 -15.77 8.68 2.63
C ALA A 183 -14.95 8.26 3.85
N LYS A 184 -15.68 8.02 4.95
CA LYS A 184 -15.12 7.58 6.23
C LYS A 184 -15.93 6.41 6.76
N ARG A 185 -15.26 5.46 7.43
CA ARG A 185 -15.92 4.34 8.12
C ARG A 185 -15.14 3.98 9.38
N ALA A 186 -15.83 3.83 10.50
CA ALA A 186 -15.25 3.22 11.69
C ALA A 186 -15.01 1.72 11.42
N SER A 187 -13.84 1.23 11.79
CA SER A 187 -13.44 -0.16 11.56
C SER A 187 -12.71 -0.72 12.78
N PRO A 188 -13.08 -1.90 13.28
CA PRO A 188 -12.36 -2.58 14.34
C PRO A 188 -11.13 -3.35 13.82
N PHE A 189 -10.71 -3.14 12.57
CA PHE A 189 -9.56 -3.84 11.98
C PHE A 189 -8.31 -3.75 12.89
N TRP A 190 -8.02 -2.58 13.43
CA TRP A 190 -6.87 -2.34 14.31
C TRP A 190 -7.16 -2.54 15.81
N ALA A 191 -8.41 -2.87 16.18
CA ALA A 191 -8.80 -2.98 17.59
C ALA A 191 -7.97 -3.99 18.40
N PRO A 192 -7.52 -5.16 17.89
CA PRO A 192 -6.67 -6.07 18.66
C PRO A 192 -5.32 -5.48 19.09
N TYR A 193 -4.84 -4.46 18.38
CA TYR A 193 -3.55 -3.82 18.63
C TYR A 193 -3.67 -2.48 19.36
N LEU A 194 -4.85 -1.86 19.34
CA LEU A 194 -5.09 -0.51 19.86
C LEU A 194 -6.16 -0.44 20.95
N GLY A 195 -6.83 -1.56 21.24
CA GLY A 195 -7.96 -1.60 22.19
C GLY A 195 -9.23 -0.87 21.72
N ARG A 196 -9.21 -0.23 20.53
CA ARG A 196 -10.33 0.56 20.00
C ARG A 196 -10.39 0.56 18.47
N PRO A 197 -11.58 0.78 17.89
CA PRO A 197 -11.70 0.96 16.45
C PRO A 197 -11.05 2.27 15.99
N LEU A 198 -10.62 2.29 14.71
CA LEU A 198 -10.13 3.49 14.03
C LEU A 198 -11.09 3.90 12.91
N ILE A 199 -11.07 5.19 12.60
CA ILE A 199 -11.73 5.71 11.41
C ILE A 199 -10.80 5.50 10.22
N HIS A 200 -11.24 4.68 9.26
CA HIS A 200 -10.64 4.54 7.95
C HIS A 200 -11.24 5.61 7.02
N GLU A 201 -10.38 6.21 6.22
CA GLU A 201 -10.75 7.24 5.25
C GLU A 201 -10.31 6.79 3.85
N VAL A 202 -11.17 6.98 2.86
CA VAL A 202 -10.78 6.95 1.45
C VAL A 202 -10.66 8.39 0.95
N TRP A 203 -9.53 8.67 0.32
CA TRP A 203 -9.20 9.96 -0.26
C TRP A 203 -9.17 9.82 -1.77
N VAL A 204 -9.62 10.85 -2.47
CA VAL A 204 -9.70 10.86 -3.93
C VAL A 204 -9.08 12.12 -4.51
N ARG A 205 -8.61 12.01 -5.75
CA ARG A 205 -8.17 13.15 -6.56
C ARG A 205 -8.59 12.92 -8.01
N ASP A 206 -9.20 13.93 -8.61
CA ASP A 206 -9.44 14.01 -10.06
C ASP A 206 -8.11 14.35 -10.76
N LEU A 207 -7.86 13.82 -11.95
CA LEU A 207 -6.57 13.90 -12.66
C LEU A 207 -6.62 14.67 -14.00
N GLU A 208 -7.66 15.47 -14.16
CA GLU A 208 -7.81 16.36 -15.32
C GLU A 208 -6.61 17.29 -15.49
#